data_a0c4567fb567caf821a5e50d14f8a7ea
#
_entry.id   a0c4567fb567caf821a5e50d14f8a7ea
#
_cell.length_a   1.000
_cell.length_b   1.000
_cell.length_c   1.000
_cell.angle_alpha   90.00
_cell.angle_beta   90.00
_cell.angle_gamma   90.00
#
_symmetry.space_group_name_H-M   'P 1'
#
loop_
_entity.id
_entity.type
_entity.pdbx_description
1 polymer ?
#
loop_
_entity_poly.entity_id
_entity_poly.type
_entity_poly.pdbx_seq_one_letter_code
_entity_poly.pdbx_strand_id
1 'polypeptide(L)'
;NAGTALQGKIAGVSVTSTSGDPNEGMTINVRGISSLSSNDPLYVIDGSFGDLSMVDPSDIASIEVLKDAAAAAIYGSRAAGGVVLVTTKSGRKDMPTKLEVNFFTGFSQTPKKLKVFNGEEYSRFARYYKLSADGYGNEVGAVPFVGEGTDWQEVMLRTAMTYKANANISGGSKTSSYSASASYLNKEGILRNTSHESYNIRLKSDYSF
;
A
#
# COMPACT_ATOMS: atom_id res chain seq x y z
N ASN A 1 3.49 -3.97 1.45
CA ASN A 1 2.15 -4.14 0.90
C ASN A 1 2.16 -5.35 -0.05
N ALA A 2 1.12 -6.22 0.04
CA ALA A 2 1.03 -7.43 -0.79
C ALA A 2 0.98 -7.09 -2.30
N GLY A 3 0.42 -5.93 -2.66
CA GLY A 3 0.39 -5.44 -4.04
C GLY A 3 1.78 -5.21 -4.66
N THR A 4 2.78 -4.74 -3.88
CA THR A 4 4.14 -4.56 -4.40
C THR A 4 4.81 -5.87 -4.81
N ALA A 5 4.42 -6.98 -4.18
CA ALA A 5 4.95 -8.30 -4.53
C ALA A 5 4.48 -8.77 -5.93
N LEU A 6 3.38 -8.20 -6.44
CA LEU A 6 2.81 -8.49 -7.76
C LEU A 6 3.38 -7.62 -8.86
N GLN A 7 3.91 -6.44 -8.51
CA GLN A 7 4.37 -5.45 -9.47
C GLN A 7 5.49 -6.02 -10.36
N GLY A 8 5.26 -6.03 -11.68
CA GLY A 8 6.21 -6.50 -12.68
C GLY A 8 6.41 -8.02 -12.74
N LYS A 9 5.72 -8.82 -11.90
CA LYS A 9 5.88 -10.29 -11.87
C LYS A 9 4.80 -11.03 -12.64
N ILE A 10 3.65 -10.41 -12.86
CA ILE A 10 2.52 -11.06 -13.54
C ILE A 10 2.17 -10.27 -14.79
N ALA A 11 2.26 -10.91 -15.95
CA ALA A 11 1.91 -10.29 -17.23
C ALA A 11 0.42 -9.88 -17.25
N GLY A 12 0.11 -8.64 -17.68
CA GLY A 12 -1.26 -8.12 -17.76
C GLY A 12 -1.86 -7.70 -16.40
N VAL A 13 -1.03 -7.57 -15.37
CA VAL A 13 -1.40 -6.96 -14.09
C VAL A 13 -0.63 -5.66 -13.94
N SER A 14 -1.35 -4.56 -13.79
CA SER A 14 -0.79 -3.26 -13.46
C SER A 14 -1.03 -2.96 -12.00
N VAL A 15 0.03 -2.65 -11.27
CA VAL A 15 -0.04 -2.26 -9.86
C VAL A 15 0.48 -0.84 -9.76
N THR A 16 -0.38 0.07 -9.36
CA THR A 16 -0.07 1.49 -9.23
C THR A 16 -0.36 1.98 -7.81
N SER A 17 0.52 2.84 -7.31
CA SER A 17 0.27 3.63 -6.12
C SER A 17 0.02 5.06 -6.59
N THR A 18 -1.11 5.63 -6.22
CA THR A 18 -1.53 6.95 -6.67
C THR A 18 -0.99 8.06 -5.78
N SER A 19 -0.60 7.73 -4.56
CA SER A 19 -0.04 8.71 -3.62
C SER A 19 1.10 8.13 -2.77
N GLY A 20 1.75 9.01 -2.02
CA GLY A 20 2.74 8.65 -0.99
C GLY A 20 2.12 8.46 0.41
N ASP A 21 0.81 8.43 0.52
CA ASP A 21 0.13 8.21 1.80
C ASP A 21 0.39 6.78 2.29
N PRO A 22 0.89 6.58 3.51
CA PRO A 22 1.10 5.26 4.07
C PRO A 22 -0.18 4.44 4.24
N ASN A 23 -1.35 5.10 4.32
CA ASN A 23 -2.66 4.46 4.46
C ASN A 23 -3.28 4.06 3.12
N GLU A 24 -2.84 4.66 2.01
CA GLU A 24 -3.41 4.36 0.71
C GLU A 24 -2.99 2.98 0.22
N GLY A 25 -3.98 2.20 -0.19
CA GLY A 25 -3.78 0.92 -0.83
C GLY A 25 -3.14 1.06 -2.21
N MET A 26 -2.76 -0.05 -2.80
CA MET A 26 -2.36 -0.10 -4.20
C MET A 26 -3.54 -0.47 -5.06
N THR A 27 -3.71 0.24 -6.16
CA THR A 27 -4.68 -0.13 -7.19
C THR A 27 -4.10 -1.23 -8.07
N ILE A 28 -4.78 -2.37 -8.10
CA ILE A 28 -4.40 -3.52 -8.93
C ILE A 28 -5.42 -3.63 -10.05
N ASN A 29 -4.96 -3.47 -11.28
CA ASN A 29 -5.78 -3.64 -12.47
C ASN A 29 -5.34 -4.91 -13.22
N VAL A 30 -6.31 -5.77 -13.51
CA VAL A 30 -6.14 -6.98 -14.34
C VAL A 30 -6.81 -6.72 -15.68
N ARG A 31 -6.09 -6.87 -16.80
CA ARG A 31 -6.57 -6.63 -18.18
C ARG A 31 -6.83 -5.17 -18.57
N GLY A 32 -6.32 -4.19 -17.81
CA GLY A 32 -6.57 -2.76 -18.10
C GLY A 32 -7.98 -2.30 -17.70
N ILE A 33 -8.39 -1.16 -18.21
CA ILE A 33 -9.69 -0.54 -17.88
C ILE A 33 -10.78 -1.18 -18.73
N SER A 34 -11.60 -2.05 -18.16
CA SER A 34 -12.68 -2.74 -18.84
C SER A 34 -14.08 -2.15 -18.55
N SER A 35 -14.21 -1.28 -17.55
CA SER A 35 -15.46 -0.65 -17.13
C SER A 35 -15.25 0.79 -16.69
N LEU A 36 -16.29 1.61 -16.84
CA LEU A 36 -16.32 3.00 -16.37
C LEU A 36 -16.61 3.12 -14.86
N SER A 37 -17.10 2.05 -14.21
CA SER A 37 -17.58 2.13 -12.83
C SER A 37 -16.62 1.54 -11.80
N SER A 38 -15.98 0.41 -12.09
CA SER A 38 -14.91 -0.18 -11.26
C SER A 38 -14.19 -1.26 -12.05
N ASN A 39 -12.87 -1.32 -11.91
CA ASN A 39 -12.02 -2.35 -12.51
C ASN A 39 -11.27 -3.15 -11.45
N ASP A 40 -11.65 -3.01 -10.18
CA ASP A 40 -10.99 -3.72 -9.10
C ASP A 40 -11.22 -5.22 -9.24
N PRO A 41 -10.16 -6.02 -9.15
CA PRO A 41 -10.30 -7.47 -9.18
C PRO A 41 -10.97 -7.98 -7.91
N LEU A 42 -11.64 -9.10 -8.02
CA LEU A 42 -12.17 -9.82 -6.87
C LEU A 42 -11.04 -10.56 -6.15
N TYR A 43 -10.87 -10.32 -4.86
CA TYR A 43 -9.88 -11.03 -4.05
C TYR A 43 -10.52 -12.23 -3.36
N VAL A 44 -9.88 -13.38 -3.50
CA VAL A 44 -10.27 -14.63 -2.82
C VAL A 44 -9.07 -15.11 -2.01
N ILE A 45 -9.21 -15.07 -0.69
CA ILE A 45 -8.15 -15.41 0.25
C ILE A 45 -8.52 -16.72 0.93
N ASP A 46 -7.72 -17.76 0.71
CA ASP A 46 -7.96 -19.12 1.21
C ASP A 46 -9.40 -19.63 0.93
N GLY A 47 -9.93 -19.30 -0.27
CA GLY A 47 -11.27 -19.69 -0.70
C GLY A 47 -12.41 -18.78 -0.24
N SER A 48 -12.14 -17.74 0.54
CA SER A 48 -13.14 -16.78 1.02
C SER A 48 -12.92 -15.41 0.37
N PHE A 49 -14.02 -14.67 0.11
CA PHE A 49 -13.91 -13.29 -0.35
C PHE A 49 -13.33 -12.40 0.73
N GLY A 50 -12.37 -11.56 0.38
CA GLY A 50 -11.69 -10.70 1.33
C GLY A 50 -11.02 -9.51 0.65
N ASP A 51 -10.28 -8.75 1.43
CA ASP A 51 -9.46 -7.63 0.97
C ASP A 51 -7.97 -7.97 1.13
N LEU A 52 -7.18 -7.67 0.10
CA LEU A 52 -5.73 -7.93 0.12
C LEU A 52 -5.00 -7.14 1.21
N SER A 53 -5.55 -6.00 1.64
CA SER A 53 -5.02 -5.20 2.74
C SER A 53 -5.03 -5.92 4.09
N MET A 54 -5.93 -6.92 4.25
CA MET A 54 -6.07 -7.72 5.46
C MET A 54 -5.02 -8.82 5.59
N VAL A 55 -4.21 -9.03 4.55
CA VAL A 55 -3.21 -10.10 4.53
C VAL A 55 -1.81 -9.52 4.60
N ASP A 56 -1.05 -9.92 5.61
CA ASP A 56 0.36 -9.56 5.63
C ASP A 56 1.11 -10.27 4.50
N PRO A 57 1.94 -9.55 3.71
CA PRO A 57 2.72 -10.14 2.61
C PRO A 57 3.58 -11.33 3.03
N SER A 58 4.06 -11.34 4.27
CA SER A 58 4.88 -12.44 4.80
C SER A 58 4.09 -13.73 5.04
N ASP A 59 2.75 -13.63 5.15
CA ASP A 59 1.86 -14.79 5.30
C ASP A 59 1.43 -15.39 3.97
N ILE A 60 1.74 -14.75 2.85
CA ILE A 60 1.36 -15.23 1.53
C ILE A 60 2.29 -16.36 1.08
N ALA A 61 1.69 -17.48 0.68
CA ALA A 61 2.40 -18.59 0.06
C ALA A 61 2.41 -18.47 -1.47
N SER A 62 1.25 -18.16 -2.08
CA SER A 62 1.12 -17.94 -3.53
C SER A 62 0.03 -16.92 -3.84
N ILE A 63 0.19 -16.24 -4.98
CA ILE A 63 -0.84 -15.40 -5.58
C ILE A 63 -1.01 -15.83 -7.02
N GLU A 64 -2.25 -16.12 -7.39
CA GLU A 64 -2.63 -16.49 -8.75
C GLU A 64 -3.67 -15.50 -9.28
N VAL A 65 -3.57 -15.13 -10.56
CA VAL A 65 -4.50 -14.20 -11.17
C VAL A 65 -5.25 -14.90 -12.30
N LEU A 66 -6.55 -15.07 -12.09
CA LEU A 66 -7.44 -15.62 -13.10
C LEU A 66 -7.89 -14.51 -14.05
N LYS A 67 -7.34 -14.55 -15.25
CA LYS A 67 -7.63 -13.56 -16.29
C LYS A 67 -8.72 -14.03 -17.24
N ASP A 68 -8.95 -15.33 -17.36
CA ASP A 68 -9.88 -15.89 -18.32
C ASP A 68 -11.31 -15.85 -17.81
N ALA A 69 -12.24 -15.46 -18.68
CA ALA A 69 -13.65 -15.38 -18.33
C ALA A 69 -14.20 -16.74 -17.87
N ALA A 70 -13.73 -17.85 -18.43
CA ALA A 70 -14.12 -19.19 -18.01
C ALA A 70 -13.65 -19.52 -16.59
N ALA A 71 -12.40 -19.18 -16.25
CA ALA A 71 -11.87 -19.35 -14.90
C ALA A 71 -12.55 -18.43 -13.88
N ALA A 72 -12.91 -17.21 -14.30
CA ALA A 72 -13.59 -16.24 -13.46
C ALA A 72 -15.09 -16.57 -13.30
N ALA A 73 -15.69 -17.34 -14.20
CA ALA A 73 -17.13 -17.67 -14.19
C ALA A 73 -17.59 -18.38 -12.89
N ILE A 74 -16.69 -19.13 -12.24
CA ILE A 74 -16.97 -19.79 -10.95
C ILE A 74 -17.32 -18.76 -9.86
N TYR A 75 -16.82 -17.53 -9.99
CA TYR A 75 -17.02 -16.44 -9.01
C TYR A 75 -18.13 -15.46 -9.40
N GLY A 76 -18.84 -15.74 -10.52
CA GLY A 76 -19.99 -14.98 -10.99
C GLY A 76 -19.66 -13.59 -11.55
N SER A 77 -20.65 -12.71 -11.63
CA SER A 77 -20.52 -11.37 -12.21
C SER A 77 -19.54 -10.45 -11.50
N ARG A 78 -19.26 -10.72 -10.22
CA ARG A 78 -18.27 -9.97 -9.42
C ARG A 78 -16.83 -10.15 -9.92
N ALA A 79 -16.58 -11.18 -10.71
CA ALA A 79 -15.27 -11.49 -11.28
C ALA A 79 -14.99 -10.78 -12.62
N ALA A 80 -15.84 -9.83 -13.04
CA ALA A 80 -15.69 -9.10 -14.31
C ALA A 80 -14.33 -8.36 -14.42
N GLY A 81 -13.81 -7.84 -13.32
CA GLY A 81 -12.48 -7.21 -13.22
C GLY A 81 -11.31 -8.20 -13.12
N GLY A 82 -11.57 -9.52 -13.16
CA GLY A 82 -10.59 -10.58 -12.87
C GLY A 82 -10.68 -11.06 -11.43
N VAL A 83 -9.98 -12.15 -11.13
CA VAL A 83 -9.92 -12.73 -9.78
C VAL A 83 -8.47 -12.90 -9.37
N VAL A 84 -8.15 -12.44 -8.17
CA VAL A 84 -6.85 -12.65 -7.53
C VAL A 84 -7.02 -13.66 -6.41
N LEU A 85 -6.48 -14.86 -6.61
CA LEU A 85 -6.46 -15.92 -5.61
C LEU A 85 -5.22 -15.76 -4.73
N VAL A 86 -5.42 -15.64 -3.45
CA VAL A 86 -4.34 -15.54 -2.46
C VAL A 86 -4.40 -16.77 -1.58
N THR A 87 -3.32 -17.55 -1.62
CA THR A 87 -3.15 -18.69 -0.70
C THR A 87 -2.18 -18.28 0.38
N THR A 88 -2.58 -18.42 1.63
CA THR A 88 -1.71 -18.12 2.76
C THR A 88 -0.90 -19.36 3.18
N LYS A 89 0.22 -19.11 3.85
CA LYS A 89 1.06 -20.18 4.41
C LYS A 89 0.24 -21.04 5.37
N SER A 90 0.41 -22.33 5.30
CA SER A 90 -0.21 -23.32 6.18
C SER A 90 0.82 -24.33 6.65
N GLY A 91 0.55 -24.98 7.77
CA GLY A 91 1.31 -26.14 8.21
C GLY A 91 1.16 -27.31 7.22
N ARG A 92 2.06 -28.25 7.28
CA ARG A 92 1.98 -29.51 6.54
C ARG A 92 1.88 -30.67 7.52
N LYS A 93 1.20 -31.74 7.11
CA LYS A 93 1.19 -32.99 7.87
C LYS A 93 2.61 -33.54 8.01
N ASP A 94 2.85 -34.25 9.09
CA ASP A 94 4.17 -34.82 9.43
C ASP A 94 5.34 -33.82 9.42
N MET A 95 5.06 -32.54 9.69
CA MET A 95 6.08 -31.51 9.78
C MET A 95 6.33 -31.14 11.23
N PRO A 96 7.61 -31.14 11.68
CA PRO A 96 7.96 -30.64 12.99
C PRO A 96 7.57 -29.17 13.10
N THR A 97 7.25 -28.74 14.31
CA THR A 97 6.94 -27.34 14.58
C THR A 97 8.10 -26.43 14.19
N LYS A 98 7.83 -25.46 13.32
CA LYS A 98 8.78 -24.46 12.86
C LYS A 98 8.31 -23.07 13.30
N LEU A 99 9.20 -22.32 13.92
CA LEU A 99 9.01 -20.91 14.26
C LEU A 99 9.87 -20.07 13.33
N GLU A 100 9.23 -19.11 12.67
CA GLU A 100 9.90 -18.10 11.85
C GLU A 100 9.61 -16.72 12.43
N VAL A 101 10.64 -15.95 12.71
CA VAL A 101 10.53 -14.56 13.19
C VAL A 101 11.31 -13.68 12.22
N ASN A 102 10.65 -12.64 11.72
CA ASN A 102 11.24 -11.68 10.81
C ASN A 102 11.06 -10.27 11.39
N PHE A 103 12.11 -9.49 11.32
CA PHE A 103 12.10 -8.09 11.65
C PHE A 103 12.64 -7.27 10.49
N PHE A 104 11.98 -6.18 10.16
CA PHE A 104 12.40 -5.26 9.11
C PHE A 104 12.31 -3.84 9.64
N THR A 105 13.32 -3.04 9.35
CA THR A 105 13.30 -1.59 9.52
C THR A 105 13.79 -0.92 8.26
N GLY A 106 13.20 0.21 7.94
CA GLY A 106 13.56 0.99 6.77
C GLY A 106 13.28 2.46 6.99
N PHE A 107 13.79 3.30 6.10
CA PHE A 107 13.48 4.71 6.07
C PHE A 107 13.10 5.16 4.67
N SER A 108 12.26 6.18 4.62
CA SER A 108 11.83 6.83 3.38
C SER A 108 12.05 8.33 3.50
N GLN A 109 12.54 8.94 2.45
CA GLN A 109 12.72 10.39 2.38
C GLN A 109 12.37 10.89 1.00
N THR A 110 12.04 12.16 0.90
CA THR A 110 11.83 12.80 -0.39
C THR A 110 13.15 12.91 -1.13
N PRO A 111 13.28 12.35 -2.35
CA PRO A 111 14.54 12.33 -3.09
C PRO A 111 14.94 13.74 -3.54
N LYS A 112 13.97 14.63 -3.75
CA LYS A 112 14.20 15.99 -4.21
C LYS A 112 13.07 16.90 -3.77
N LYS A 113 13.42 18.05 -3.18
CA LYS A 113 12.47 19.14 -2.96
C LYS A 113 12.21 19.90 -4.27
N LEU A 114 11.00 20.40 -4.41
CA LEU A 114 10.67 21.29 -5.53
C LEU A 114 11.36 22.64 -5.31
N LYS A 115 11.91 23.20 -6.39
CA LYS A 115 12.37 24.58 -6.36
C LYS A 115 11.16 25.50 -6.47
N VAL A 116 10.87 26.21 -5.41
CA VAL A 116 9.79 27.19 -5.32
C VAL A 116 10.40 28.57 -5.02
N PHE A 117 9.68 29.63 -5.35
CA PHE A 117 10.09 30.97 -4.96
C PHE A 117 10.11 31.08 -3.43
N ASN A 118 11.10 31.79 -2.90
CA ASN A 118 11.03 32.32 -1.55
C ASN A 118 10.09 33.53 -1.49
N GLY A 119 9.82 34.07 -0.28
CA GLY A 119 8.87 35.16 -0.13
C GLY A 119 9.22 36.42 -0.92
N GLU A 120 10.52 36.76 -0.99
CA GLU A 120 11.01 37.92 -1.74
C GLU A 120 10.91 37.71 -3.25
N GLU A 121 11.33 36.53 -3.74
CA GLU A 121 11.22 36.17 -5.15
C GLU A 121 9.77 36.15 -5.61
N TYR A 122 8.87 35.57 -4.81
CA TYR A 122 7.43 35.59 -5.09
C TYR A 122 6.86 37.00 -5.15
N SER A 123 7.24 37.86 -4.21
CA SER A 123 6.79 39.25 -4.21
C SER A 123 7.26 40.03 -5.45
N ARG A 124 8.49 39.77 -5.91
CA ARG A 124 9.01 40.35 -7.16
C ARG A 124 8.25 39.84 -8.37
N PHE A 125 8.03 38.54 -8.45
CA PHE A 125 7.26 37.90 -9.51
C PHE A 125 5.82 38.43 -9.56
N ALA A 126 5.14 38.45 -8.42
CA ALA A 126 3.76 38.91 -8.31
C ALA A 126 3.60 40.39 -8.73
N ARG A 127 4.53 41.27 -8.33
CA ARG A 127 4.55 42.68 -8.77
C ARG A 127 4.77 42.82 -10.27
N TYR A 128 5.69 42.00 -10.83
CA TYR A 128 5.97 42.05 -12.28
C TYR A 128 4.73 41.67 -13.10
N TYR A 129 4.00 40.66 -12.67
CA TYR A 129 2.80 40.16 -13.36
C TYR A 129 1.50 40.79 -12.85
N LYS A 130 1.57 41.75 -11.95
CA LYS A 130 0.38 42.41 -11.33
C LYS A 130 -0.65 41.42 -10.82
N LEU A 131 -0.18 40.36 -10.15
CA LEU A 131 -1.07 39.35 -9.58
C LEU A 131 -1.86 39.89 -8.42
N SER A 132 -3.12 39.50 -8.29
CA SER A 132 -3.97 39.82 -7.15
C SER A 132 -3.63 38.93 -5.94
N ALA A 133 -3.51 39.54 -4.76
CA ALA A 133 -3.18 38.83 -3.52
C ALA A 133 -4.35 38.03 -2.93
N ASP A 134 -5.56 38.51 -3.15
CA ASP A 134 -6.77 38.11 -2.43
C ASP A 134 -7.92 37.70 -3.34
N GLY A 135 -7.72 37.68 -4.66
CA GLY A 135 -8.79 37.43 -5.63
C GLY A 135 -9.76 38.60 -5.81
N TYR A 136 -9.59 39.70 -5.05
CA TYR A 136 -10.43 40.89 -5.11
C TYR A 136 -9.80 42.07 -5.86
N GLY A 137 -8.67 41.88 -6.50
CA GLY A 137 -7.97 42.88 -7.32
C GLY A 137 -6.89 43.66 -6.58
N ASN A 138 -6.62 43.38 -5.30
CA ASN A 138 -5.49 43.95 -4.61
C ASN A 138 -4.18 43.31 -5.07
N GLU A 139 -3.21 44.14 -5.48
CA GLU A 139 -1.94 43.63 -6.02
C GLU A 139 -1.12 42.93 -4.92
N VAL A 140 -0.63 41.75 -5.20
CA VAL A 140 0.38 41.08 -4.37
C VAL A 140 1.64 41.90 -4.40
N GLY A 141 2.10 42.33 -3.23
CA GLY A 141 3.29 43.15 -3.14
C GLY A 141 2.99 44.64 -3.03
N ALA A 142 1.71 45.05 -2.84
CA ALA A 142 1.37 46.38 -2.30
C ALA A 142 2.08 46.59 -0.95
N VAL A 143 2.30 45.54 -0.18
CA VAL A 143 3.18 45.49 0.98
C VAL A 143 4.44 44.71 0.59
N PRO A 144 5.64 45.32 0.59
CA PRO A 144 6.86 44.62 0.28
C PRO A 144 7.09 43.55 1.33
N PHE A 145 7.17 42.28 0.88
CA PHE A 145 7.57 41.19 1.76
C PHE A 145 9.10 41.30 1.99
N VAL A 146 9.49 41.42 3.26
CA VAL A 146 10.88 41.48 3.66
C VAL A 146 11.24 40.15 4.33
N GLY A 147 12.18 39.40 3.73
CA GLY A 147 12.67 38.14 4.27
C GLY A 147 12.46 36.93 3.31
N GLU A 148 13.00 35.80 3.72
CA GLU A 148 12.96 34.58 2.89
C GLU A 148 11.61 33.85 2.96
N GLY A 149 10.81 34.11 4.03
CA GLY A 149 9.58 33.37 4.29
C GLY A 149 9.85 32.01 4.92
N THR A 150 8.82 31.16 4.92
CA THR A 150 8.88 29.81 5.48
C THR A 150 9.02 28.78 4.35
N ASP A 151 10.05 27.95 4.40
CA ASP A 151 10.13 26.75 3.56
C ASP A 151 9.15 25.70 4.09
N TRP A 152 7.94 25.70 3.54
CA TRP A 152 6.90 24.76 3.92
C TRP A 152 7.28 23.31 3.62
N GLN A 153 8.12 23.06 2.63
CA GLN A 153 8.59 21.69 2.34
C GLN A 153 9.48 21.19 3.49
N GLU A 154 10.32 22.05 4.06
CA GLU A 154 11.17 21.67 5.20
C GLU A 154 10.34 21.48 6.47
N VAL A 155 9.34 22.32 6.69
CA VAL A 155 8.43 22.19 7.82
C VAL A 155 7.58 20.92 7.74
N MET A 156 7.07 20.57 6.56
CA MET A 156 6.10 19.49 6.36
C MET A 156 6.74 18.12 6.09
N LEU A 157 7.93 18.10 5.51
CA LEU A 157 8.60 16.86 5.15
C LEU A 157 9.51 16.36 6.27
N ARG A 158 9.62 15.05 6.39
CA ARG A 158 10.54 14.38 7.31
C ARG A 158 11.13 13.12 6.68
N THR A 159 12.20 12.63 7.26
CA THR A 159 12.61 11.23 7.07
C THR A 159 11.65 10.37 7.87
N ALA A 160 10.96 9.47 7.19
CA ALA A 160 9.94 8.62 7.75
C ALA A 160 10.50 7.22 8.03
N MET A 161 10.17 6.65 9.18
CA MET A 161 10.61 5.31 9.56
C MET A 161 9.52 4.28 9.31
N THR A 162 9.96 3.07 9.00
CA THR A 162 9.07 1.90 8.88
C THR A 162 9.62 0.78 9.75
N TYR A 163 8.77 0.22 10.59
CA TYR A 163 9.07 -0.94 11.42
C TYR A 163 8.07 -2.04 11.10
N LYS A 164 8.56 -3.24 10.87
CA LYS A 164 7.72 -4.41 10.67
C LYS A 164 8.28 -5.58 11.46
N ALA A 165 7.43 -6.25 12.20
CA ALA A 165 7.74 -7.50 12.87
C ALA A 165 6.70 -8.54 12.46
N ASN A 166 7.14 -9.77 12.22
CA ASN A 166 6.27 -10.89 11.90
C ASN A 166 6.81 -12.14 12.59
N ALA A 167 5.90 -12.88 13.21
CA ALA A 167 6.18 -14.19 13.77
C ALA A 167 5.19 -15.20 13.21
N ASN A 168 5.68 -16.35 12.74
CA ASN A 168 4.86 -17.44 12.24
C ASN A 168 5.31 -18.76 12.90
N ILE A 169 4.35 -19.50 13.42
CA ILE A 169 4.55 -20.85 13.90
C ILE A 169 3.71 -21.80 13.07
N SER A 170 4.31 -22.84 12.56
CA SER A 170 3.60 -23.85 11.75
C SER A 170 4.12 -25.24 12.04
N GLY A 171 3.25 -26.22 11.89
CA GLY A 171 3.58 -27.61 12.13
C GLY A 171 2.43 -28.56 11.78
N GLY A 172 2.60 -29.83 12.02
CA GLY A 172 1.53 -30.80 11.86
C GLY A 172 1.88 -32.21 12.31
N SER A 173 0.84 -32.94 12.64
CA SER A 173 0.86 -34.38 12.91
C SER A 173 0.44 -35.16 11.64
N LYS A 174 0.28 -36.47 11.75
CA LYS A 174 -0.22 -37.33 10.65
C LYS A 174 -1.63 -36.95 10.17
N THR A 175 -2.46 -36.44 11.09
CA THR A 175 -3.89 -36.16 10.84
C THR A 175 -4.24 -34.70 10.89
N SER A 176 -3.35 -33.82 11.37
CA SER A 176 -3.62 -32.40 11.51
C SER A 176 -2.44 -31.55 11.06
N SER A 177 -2.73 -30.36 10.57
CA SER A 177 -1.74 -29.31 10.36
C SER A 177 -2.26 -27.99 10.95
N TYR A 178 -1.33 -27.15 11.36
CA TYR A 178 -1.64 -25.86 11.95
C TYR A 178 -0.64 -24.79 11.53
N SER A 179 -1.09 -23.56 11.47
CA SER A 179 -0.25 -22.39 11.42
C SER A 179 -0.89 -21.23 12.19
N ALA A 180 -0.06 -20.47 12.85
CA ALA A 180 -0.44 -19.23 13.51
C ALA A 180 0.58 -18.16 13.14
N SER A 181 0.10 -17.01 12.71
CA SER A 181 0.96 -15.85 12.45
C SER A 181 0.45 -14.62 13.19
N ALA A 182 1.39 -13.77 13.58
CA ALA A 182 1.15 -12.45 14.11
C ALA A 182 2.08 -11.46 13.44
N SER A 183 1.56 -10.35 12.95
CA SER A 183 2.37 -9.31 12.35
C SER A 183 2.01 -7.93 12.88
N TYR A 184 3.02 -7.10 12.99
CA TYR A 184 2.95 -5.69 13.35
C TYR A 184 3.63 -4.87 12.28
N LEU A 185 2.98 -3.82 11.83
CA LEU A 185 3.53 -2.83 10.91
C LEU A 185 3.28 -1.43 11.48
N ASN A 186 4.33 -0.64 11.59
CA ASN A 186 4.25 0.81 11.78
C ASN A 186 5.02 1.46 10.64
N LYS A 187 4.33 2.25 9.84
CA LYS A 187 4.87 2.98 8.71
C LYS A 187 4.55 4.44 8.84
N GLU A 188 5.55 5.26 9.08
CA GLU A 188 5.41 6.71 9.03
C GLU A 188 5.36 7.21 7.58
N GLY A 189 4.62 8.29 7.34
CA GLY A 189 4.65 9.01 6.08
C GLY A 189 5.72 10.08 6.06
N ILE A 190 6.22 10.41 4.86
CA ILE A 190 7.16 11.50 4.63
C ILE A 190 6.57 12.89 4.94
N LEU A 191 5.24 13.01 4.90
CA LEU A 191 4.55 14.18 5.46
C LEU A 191 4.40 13.99 6.97
N ARG A 192 4.65 15.05 7.73
CA ARG A 192 4.44 15.03 9.19
C ARG A 192 2.98 14.74 9.50
N ASN A 193 2.72 14.07 10.63
CA ASN A 193 1.39 13.68 11.11
C ASN A 193 0.65 12.68 10.21
N THR A 194 1.34 11.99 9.30
CA THR A 194 0.80 10.83 8.58
C THR A 194 1.50 9.57 9.05
N SER A 195 0.74 8.53 9.37
CA SER A 195 1.25 7.23 9.76
C SER A 195 0.21 6.14 9.50
N HIS A 196 0.67 4.93 9.32
CA HIS A 196 -0.16 3.74 9.23
C HIS A 196 0.35 2.70 10.22
N GLU A 197 -0.54 2.20 11.05
CA GLU A 197 -0.25 1.15 12.01
C GLU A 197 -1.24 0.01 11.82
N SER A 198 -0.73 -1.22 11.76
CA SER A 198 -1.59 -2.39 11.61
C SER A 198 -1.07 -3.59 12.40
N TYR A 199 -2.02 -4.33 12.94
CA TYR A 199 -1.82 -5.58 13.63
C TYR A 199 -2.63 -6.65 12.93
N ASN A 200 -2.00 -7.76 12.55
CA ASN A 200 -2.69 -8.88 11.94
C ASN A 200 -2.39 -10.14 12.73
N ILE A 201 -3.43 -10.91 13.03
CA ILE A 201 -3.32 -12.22 13.63
C ILE A 201 -4.11 -13.19 12.75
N ARG A 202 -3.49 -14.30 12.38
CA ARG A 202 -4.08 -15.34 11.56
C ARG A 202 -3.86 -16.70 12.21
N LEU A 203 -4.93 -17.47 12.25
CA LEU A 203 -4.90 -18.86 12.72
C LEU A 203 -5.50 -19.75 11.64
N LYS A 204 -4.83 -20.83 11.32
CA LYS A 204 -5.30 -21.83 10.36
C LYS A 204 -5.02 -23.20 10.90
N SER A 205 -6.03 -24.06 10.85
CA SER A 205 -5.92 -25.45 11.28
C SER A 205 -6.71 -26.32 10.31
N ASP A 206 -6.09 -27.38 9.84
CA ASP A 206 -6.69 -28.37 8.99
C ASP A 206 -6.63 -29.72 9.69
N TYR A 207 -7.75 -30.43 9.70
CA TYR A 207 -7.86 -31.76 10.26
C TYR A 207 -8.47 -32.74 9.25
N SER A 208 -7.88 -33.91 9.12
CA SER A 208 -8.43 -34.97 8.27
C SER A 208 -8.66 -36.22 9.07
N PHE A 209 -9.86 -36.75 8.94
CA PHE A 209 -10.28 -38.03 9.49
C PHE A 209 -9.72 -39.17 8.63
#